data_db26b6407d45c89b77e71958353f8950
#
_entry.id   db26b6407d45c89b77e71958353f8950
#
_cell.length_a   1.000
_cell.length_b   1.000
_cell.length_c   1.000
_cell.angle_alpha   90.00
_cell.angle_beta   90.00
_cell.angle_gamma   90.00
#
_symmetry.space_group_name_H-M   'P 1'
#
loop_
_entity.id
_entity.type
_entity.pdbx_description
1 polymer ?
#
loop_
_entity_poly.entity_id
_entity_poly.type
_entity_poly.pdbx_seq_one_letter_code
_entity_poly.pdbx_strand_id
1 'polypeptide(L)'
;MNNPGLLNKCDSKIRSIFAYIALLWHNPQVFFPLIAKTSFSQFEKELNQTLIGYPSNHNYLIYNKEIFPKFQLFERFQCITSLFPEKLESLLDIGCCRGFYVFKAAQQPTCTLSVGIDVYEPFIAISQKIRAYLNVDKARFHLTTLEEVCNNRENYGGTFQVVLLLGTYHYLFWGSAKRADGFESHSEILSRLAKICSDRVIFSARLETNRLSKEIQYKAARDKDKYAYTTHEFLECAEEYFDIHKAGYLGRYPLLLMLKKGC
;
A
#
# COMPACT_ATOMS: atom_id res chain seq x y z
N MET A 1 -5.51 -28.90 -29.36
CA MET A 1 -4.60 -28.44 -28.28
C MET A 1 -5.24 -27.24 -27.59
N ASN A 2 -5.98 -27.50 -26.53
CA ASN A 2 -6.68 -26.47 -25.77
C ASN A 2 -5.70 -25.89 -24.74
N ASN A 3 -5.47 -24.60 -24.80
CA ASN A 3 -4.58 -23.88 -23.90
C ASN A 3 -5.31 -23.53 -22.60
N PRO A 4 -5.05 -24.20 -21.47
CA PRO A 4 -5.78 -23.99 -20.21
C PRO A 4 -5.54 -22.62 -19.55
N GLY A 5 -4.54 -21.86 -20.02
CA GLY A 5 -4.21 -20.55 -19.46
C GLY A 5 -5.12 -19.40 -19.89
N LEU A 6 -5.86 -19.55 -20.99
CA LEU A 6 -6.78 -18.50 -21.49
C LEU A 6 -8.13 -18.52 -20.76
N LEU A 7 -8.62 -19.69 -20.40
CA LEU A 7 -9.89 -19.85 -19.67
C LEU A 7 -9.82 -19.28 -18.24
N ASN A 8 -8.70 -19.47 -17.53
CA ASN A 8 -8.53 -18.94 -16.17
C ASN A 8 -8.43 -17.39 -16.11
N LYS A 9 -7.89 -16.74 -17.15
CA LYS A 9 -7.82 -15.26 -17.18
C LYS A 9 -9.17 -14.61 -17.51
N CYS A 10 -9.99 -15.28 -18.33
CA CYS A 10 -11.31 -14.79 -18.65
C CYS A 10 -12.26 -14.92 -17.46
N ASP A 11 -12.18 -16.03 -16.71
CA ASP A 11 -12.98 -16.30 -15.52
C ASP A 11 -12.70 -15.32 -14.37
N SER A 12 -11.43 -14.94 -14.16
CA SER A 12 -11.07 -13.96 -13.13
C SER A 12 -11.61 -12.56 -13.45
N LYS A 13 -11.55 -12.11 -14.69
CA LYS A 13 -12.13 -10.83 -15.11
C LYS A 13 -13.66 -10.82 -15.01
N ILE A 14 -14.30 -11.89 -15.38
CA ILE A 14 -15.76 -12.04 -15.31
C ILE A 14 -16.21 -12.04 -13.83
N ARG A 15 -15.53 -12.79 -12.96
CA ARG A 15 -15.79 -12.79 -11.51
C ARG A 15 -15.57 -11.42 -10.88
N SER A 16 -14.51 -10.70 -11.26
CA SER A 16 -14.26 -9.34 -10.83
C SER A 16 -15.35 -8.36 -11.26
N ILE A 17 -15.85 -8.48 -12.50
CA ILE A 17 -16.95 -7.66 -13.00
C ILE A 17 -18.24 -7.95 -12.22
N PHE A 18 -18.56 -9.23 -11.97
CA PHE A 18 -19.72 -9.61 -11.17
C PHE A 18 -19.59 -9.17 -9.71
N ALA A 19 -18.41 -9.30 -9.09
CA ALA A 19 -18.17 -8.80 -7.74
C ALA A 19 -18.32 -7.27 -7.67
N TYR A 20 -17.86 -6.56 -8.68
CA TYR A 20 -18.03 -5.11 -8.80
C TYR A 20 -19.48 -4.71 -9.03
N ILE A 21 -20.20 -5.42 -9.90
CA ILE A 21 -21.63 -5.23 -10.13
C ILE A 21 -22.42 -5.56 -8.84
N ALA A 22 -22.09 -6.63 -8.12
CA ALA A 22 -22.71 -6.98 -6.86
C ALA A 22 -22.43 -5.91 -5.77
N LEU A 23 -21.20 -5.38 -5.71
CA LEU A 23 -20.85 -4.27 -4.83
C LEU A 23 -21.66 -3.00 -5.18
N LEU A 24 -21.83 -2.73 -6.45
CA LEU A 24 -22.64 -1.62 -6.96
C LEU A 24 -24.13 -1.83 -6.62
N TRP A 25 -24.62 -3.07 -6.69
CA TRP A 25 -26.00 -3.43 -6.38
C TRP A 25 -26.31 -3.36 -4.87
N HIS A 26 -25.35 -3.78 -4.04
CA HIS A 26 -25.48 -3.71 -2.58
C HIS A 26 -25.10 -2.35 -1.98
N ASN A 27 -24.42 -1.49 -2.75
CA ASN A 27 -24.07 -0.12 -2.37
C ASN A 27 -24.46 0.85 -3.50
N PRO A 28 -25.74 1.17 -3.65
CA PRO A 28 -26.20 2.10 -4.68
C PRO A 28 -25.53 3.48 -4.59
N GLN A 29 -24.99 3.84 -3.43
CA GLN A 29 -24.20 5.05 -3.22
C GLN A 29 -22.88 5.07 -4.01
N VAL A 30 -22.32 3.92 -4.38
CA VAL A 30 -21.12 3.82 -5.23
C VAL A 30 -21.45 4.07 -6.71
N PHE A 31 -22.66 3.75 -7.14
CA PHE A 31 -23.14 3.92 -8.52
C PHE A 31 -23.54 5.38 -8.79
N PHE A 32 -24.18 6.01 -7.82
CA PHE A 32 -24.70 7.38 -7.94
C PHE A 32 -23.64 8.42 -8.28
N PRO A 33 -22.41 8.42 -7.65
CA PRO A 33 -21.39 9.42 -7.96
C PRO A 33 -20.81 9.28 -9.38
N LEU A 34 -20.82 8.09 -9.95
CA LEU A 34 -20.38 7.85 -11.33
C LEU A 34 -21.36 8.38 -12.36
N ILE A 35 -22.66 8.34 -12.04
CA ILE A 35 -23.75 8.82 -12.91
C ILE A 35 -24.02 10.31 -12.68
N ALA A 36 -23.92 10.77 -11.43
CA ALA A 36 -24.25 12.13 -11.04
C ALA A 36 -22.98 12.97 -10.74
N LYS A 37 -22.13 13.19 -11.75
CA LYS A 37 -21.04 14.21 -11.68
C LYS A 37 -21.54 15.59 -11.22
N THR A 38 -22.84 15.82 -11.26
CA THR A 38 -23.51 17.04 -10.84
C THR A 38 -23.77 17.14 -9.34
N SER A 39 -23.66 16.06 -8.58
CA SER A 39 -23.98 16.03 -7.14
C SER A 39 -22.79 16.24 -6.20
N PHE A 40 -21.57 16.27 -6.72
CA PHE A 40 -20.40 16.60 -5.90
C PHE A 40 -20.43 18.07 -5.48
N SER A 41 -20.14 18.33 -4.19
CA SER A 41 -19.83 19.69 -3.75
C SER A 41 -18.61 20.25 -4.51
N GLN A 42 -18.44 21.55 -4.53
CA GLN A 42 -17.28 22.19 -5.17
C GLN A 42 -15.98 21.67 -4.56
N PHE A 43 -15.92 21.50 -3.25
CA PHE A 43 -14.77 20.97 -2.53
C PHE A 43 -14.46 19.53 -2.92
N GLU A 44 -15.47 18.66 -3.06
CA GLU A 44 -15.26 17.26 -3.51
C GLU A 44 -14.77 17.20 -4.95
N LYS A 45 -15.25 18.10 -5.82
CA LYS A 45 -14.76 18.19 -7.21
C LYS A 45 -13.26 18.49 -7.24
N GLU A 46 -12.82 19.46 -6.45
CA GLU A 46 -11.40 19.83 -6.34
C GLU A 46 -10.56 18.70 -5.77
N LEU A 47 -11.01 18.07 -4.66
CA LEU A 47 -10.33 16.89 -4.10
C LEU A 47 -10.23 15.77 -5.13
N ASN A 48 -11.32 15.42 -5.78
CA ASN A 48 -11.38 14.32 -6.73
C ASN A 48 -10.49 14.55 -7.96
N GLN A 49 -10.29 15.79 -8.39
CA GLN A 49 -9.33 16.12 -9.45
C GLN A 49 -7.89 15.77 -9.03
N THR A 50 -7.52 16.02 -7.79
CA THR A 50 -6.17 15.71 -7.28
C THR A 50 -5.96 14.21 -7.05
N LEU A 51 -7.04 13.43 -6.90
CA LEU A 51 -7.01 11.98 -6.70
C LEU A 51 -6.90 11.18 -8.01
N ILE A 52 -7.01 11.84 -9.16
CA ILE A 52 -6.82 11.22 -10.47
C ILE A 52 -5.38 11.44 -10.92
N GLY A 53 -4.70 10.36 -11.31
CA GLY A 53 -3.34 10.47 -11.84
C GLY A 53 -2.47 9.28 -11.47
N TYR A 54 -1.17 9.47 -11.65
CA TYR A 54 -0.17 8.46 -11.30
C TYR A 54 0.08 8.42 -9.77
N PRO A 55 0.20 7.24 -9.19
CA PRO A 55 -0.07 5.92 -9.78
C PRO A 55 -1.58 5.62 -9.86
N SER A 56 -2.05 5.21 -11.05
CA SER A 56 -3.49 5.04 -11.34
C SER A 56 -4.18 3.95 -10.52
N ASN A 57 -3.42 2.96 -10.07
CA ASN A 57 -3.88 1.88 -9.22
C ASN A 57 -4.09 2.29 -7.74
N HIS A 58 -3.90 3.57 -7.41
CA HIS A 58 -4.19 4.18 -6.11
C HIS A 58 -5.33 5.20 -6.20
N ASN A 59 -6.04 5.25 -7.33
CA ASN A 59 -7.11 6.21 -7.53
C ASN A 59 -8.39 5.79 -6.80
N TYR A 60 -8.98 6.75 -6.11
CA TYR A 60 -10.28 6.61 -5.46
C TYR A 60 -11.09 7.91 -5.61
N LEU A 61 -12.33 7.90 -5.21
CA LEU A 61 -13.23 9.05 -5.20
C LEU A 61 -13.67 9.32 -3.76
N ILE A 62 -13.98 10.57 -3.51
CA ILE A 62 -14.61 11.02 -2.27
C ILE A 62 -15.99 11.57 -2.63
N TYR A 63 -17.01 11.09 -1.93
CA TYR A 63 -18.38 11.55 -2.08
C TYR A 63 -19.10 11.42 -0.73
N ASN A 64 -19.78 12.46 -0.29
CA ASN A 64 -20.55 12.51 0.95
C ASN A 64 -19.75 11.98 2.16
N LYS A 65 -18.50 12.43 2.31
CA LYS A 65 -17.55 12.01 3.35
C LYS A 65 -17.20 10.53 3.36
N GLU A 66 -17.41 9.82 2.25
CA GLU A 66 -17.02 8.43 2.08
C GLU A 66 -15.97 8.28 0.98
N ILE A 67 -15.18 7.20 1.06
CA ILE A 67 -14.11 6.87 0.12
C ILE A 67 -14.51 5.66 -0.71
N PHE A 68 -14.46 5.82 -2.03
CA PHE A 68 -14.80 4.82 -3.02
C PHE A 68 -13.61 4.46 -3.89
N PRO A 69 -13.01 3.26 -3.76
CA PRO A 69 -11.90 2.85 -4.60
C PRO A 69 -12.33 2.69 -6.05
N LYS A 70 -11.48 3.10 -6.99
CA LYS A 70 -11.66 2.72 -8.39
C LYS A 70 -11.34 1.24 -8.57
N PHE A 71 -11.81 0.64 -9.68
CA PHE A 71 -11.80 -0.80 -9.92
C PHE A 71 -10.48 -1.51 -9.55
N GLN A 72 -9.34 -1.06 -10.07
CA GLN A 72 -8.03 -1.68 -9.76
C GLN A 72 -7.65 -1.58 -8.28
N LEU A 73 -7.99 -0.47 -7.64
CA LEU A 73 -7.73 -0.28 -6.22
C LEU A 73 -8.68 -1.13 -5.37
N PHE A 74 -9.91 -1.34 -5.82
CA PHE A 74 -10.87 -2.20 -5.14
C PHE A 74 -10.40 -3.66 -5.07
N GLU A 75 -9.98 -4.23 -6.20
CA GLU A 75 -9.42 -5.59 -6.23
C GLU A 75 -8.20 -5.74 -5.31
N ARG A 76 -7.28 -4.77 -5.38
CA ARG A 76 -6.11 -4.73 -4.49
C ARG A 76 -6.52 -4.63 -3.02
N PHE A 77 -7.50 -3.81 -2.72
CA PHE A 77 -8.01 -3.62 -1.36
C PHE A 77 -8.58 -4.92 -0.80
N GLN A 78 -9.39 -5.64 -1.55
CA GLN A 78 -9.92 -6.94 -1.13
C GLN A 78 -8.80 -7.95 -0.83
N CYS A 79 -7.81 -8.08 -1.72
CA CYS A 79 -6.67 -8.97 -1.51
C CYS A 79 -5.85 -8.59 -0.26
N ILE A 80 -5.63 -7.30 -0.02
CA ILE A 80 -4.83 -6.83 1.11
C ILE A 80 -5.58 -6.98 2.42
N THR A 81 -6.85 -6.60 2.46
CA THR A 81 -7.65 -6.66 3.70
C THR A 81 -8.00 -8.09 4.12
N SER A 82 -8.02 -9.05 3.19
CA SER A 82 -8.16 -10.47 3.56
C SER A 82 -6.98 -11.01 4.38
N LEU A 83 -5.87 -10.28 4.41
CA LEU A 83 -4.68 -10.60 5.21
C LEU A 83 -4.60 -9.81 6.53
N PHE A 84 -5.57 -8.94 6.78
CA PHE A 84 -5.66 -8.25 8.07
C PHE A 84 -6.03 -9.22 9.18
N PRO A 85 -5.64 -8.96 10.43
CA PRO A 85 -6.17 -9.71 11.57
C PRO A 85 -7.67 -9.46 11.71
N GLU A 86 -8.36 -10.36 12.39
CA GLU A 86 -9.82 -10.22 12.67
C GLU A 86 -10.13 -8.88 13.35
N LYS A 87 -9.27 -8.47 14.27
CA LYS A 87 -9.32 -7.17 14.94
C LYS A 87 -8.09 -6.36 14.56
N LEU A 88 -8.26 -5.42 13.65
CA LEU A 88 -7.20 -4.48 13.30
C LEU A 88 -7.14 -3.36 14.34
N GLU A 89 -6.06 -3.29 15.10
CA GLU A 89 -5.88 -2.27 16.16
C GLU A 89 -5.05 -1.08 15.66
N SER A 90 -3.99 -1.36 14.91
CA SER A 90 -3.12 -0.31 14.38
C SER A 90 -2.50 -0.68 13.03
N LEU A 91 -2.28 0.33 12.18
CA LEU A 91 -1.72 0.15 10.84
C LEU A 91 -0.69 1.24 10.53
N LEU A 92 0.42 0.84 9.91
CA LEU A 92 1.37 1.73 9.25
C LEU A 92 1.42 1.41 7.75
N ASP A 93 1.23 2.43 6.90
CA ASP A 93 1.37 2.33 5.44
C ASP A 93 2.63 3.10 4.99
N ILE A 94 3.66 2.37 4.54
CA ILE A 94 4.96 2.92 4.12
C ILE A 94 4.91 3.23 2.63
N GLY A 95 5.03 4.51 2.28
CA GLY A 95 4.77 5.01 0.93
C GLY A 95 3.27 5.08 0.66
N CYS A 96 2.53 5.68 1.59
CA CYS A 96 1.07 5.68 1.63
C CYS A 96 0.40 6.43 0.46
N CYS A 97 1.15 7.13 -0.37
CA CYS A 97 0.64 7.94 -1.46
C CYS A 97 -0.46 8.90 -0.98
N ARG A 98 -1.69 8.75 -1.46
CA ARG A 98 -2.85 9.58 -1.09
C ARG A 98 -3.68 8.96 0.06
N GLY A 99 -3.11 8.03 0.84
CA GLY A 99 -3.64 7.57 2.12
C GLY A 99 -4.83 6.62 2.09
N PHE A 100 -5.15 5.99 0.96
CA PHE A 100 -6.34 5.13 0.83
C PHE A 100 -6.43 4.06 1.92
N TYR A 101 -5.38 3.26 2.11
CA TYR A 101 -5.37 2.18 3.12
C TYR A 101 -5.43 2.71 4.53
N VAL A 102 -4.77 3.84 4.79
CA VAL A 102 -4.79 4.51 6.10
C VAL A 102 -6.21 4.93 6.48
N PHE A 103 -6.95 5.55 5.55
CA PHE A 103 -8.34 5.93 5.79
C PHE A 103 -9.23 4.72 5.99
N LYS A 104 -9.09 3.68 5.16
CA LYS A 104 -9.91 2.46 5.26
C LYS A 104 -9.65 1.68 6.55
N ALA A 105 -8.42 1.65 7.04
CA ALA A 105 -8.08 1.10 8.33
C ALA A 105 -8.66 1.93 9.47
N ALA A 106 -8.49 3.26 9.44
CA ALA A 106 -9.00 4.16 10.46
C ALA A 106 -10.55 4.16 10.60
N GLN A 107 -11.26 3.79 9.53
CA GLN A 107 -12.72 3.62 9.55
C GLN A 107 -13.17 2.31 10.23
N GLN A 108 -12.28 1.35 10.47
CA GLN A 108 -12.63 0.13 11.18
C GLN A 108 -12.87 0.44 12.68
N PRO A 109 -13.92 -0.15 13.29
CA PRO A 109 -14.26 0.14 14.70
C PRO A 109 -13.12 -0.19 15.67
N THR A 110 -12.40 -1.28 15.44
CA THR A 110 -11.30 -1.77 16.29
C THR A 110 -10.00 -1.00 16.10
N CYS A 111 -9.82 -0.30 14.98
CA CYS A 111 -8.61 0.47 14.71
C CYS A 111 -8.57 1.71 15.60
N THR A 112 -7.51 1.84 16.36
CA THR A 112 -7.27 3.00 17.26
C THR A 112 -6.33 4.01 16.63
N LEU A 113 -5.41 3.53 15.75
CA LEU A 113 -4.41 4.35 15.08
C LEU A 113 -4.08 3.79 13.70
N SER A 114 -4.14 4.65 12.68
CA SER A 114 -3.66 4.32 11.34
C SER A 114 -2.74 5.44 10.84
N VAL A 115 -1.51 5.10 10.51
CA VAL A 115 -0.47 6.05 10.12
C VAL A 115 -0.05 5.81 8.69
N GLY A 116 0.05 6.87 7.90
CA GLY A 116 0.65 6.88 6.58
C GLY A 116 1.91 7.71 6.56
N ILE A 117 2.97 7.17 5.99
CA ILE A 117 4.22 7.92 5.75
C ILE A 117 4.55 7.94 4.26
N ASP A 118 5.04 9.08 3.80
CA ASP A 118 5.55 9.25 2.45
C ASP A 118 6.64 10.34 2.44
N VAL A 119 7.55 10.29 1.48
CA VAL A 119 8.60 11.30 1.27
C VAL A 119 8.20 12.38 0.26
N TYR A 120 7.01 12.25 -0.33
CA TYR A 120 6.49 13.20 -1.30
C TYR A 120 5.42 14.11 -0.68
N GLU A 121 5.83 15.33 -0.37
CA GLU A 121 5.01 16.33 0.32
C GLU A 121 3.61 16.53 -0.28
N PRO A 122 3.39 16.62 -1.62
CA PRO A 122 2.05 16.76 -2.17
C PRO A 122 1.08 15.62 -1.83
N PHE A 123 1.58 14.38 -1.64
CA PHE A 123 0.74 13.27 -1.23
C PHE A 123 0.29 13.41 0.24
N ILE A 124 1.20 13.83 1.09
CA ILE A 124 0.88 14.07 2.50
C ILE A 124 -0.08 15.26 2.65
N ALA A 125 0.18 16.36 1.94
CA ALA A 125 -0.68 17.55 1.97
C ALA A 125 -2.13 17.23 1.55
N ILE A 126 -2.32 16.47 0.46
CA ILE A 126 -3.67 16.07 0.02
C ILE A 126 -4.31 15.10 1.02
N SER A 127 -3.56 14.15 1.60
CA SER A 127 -4.07 13.22 2.60
C SER A 127 -4.53 13.94 3.87
N GLN A 128 -3.82 14.97 4.30
CA GLN A 128 -4.23 15.80 5.45
C GLN A 128 -5.52 16.60 5.16
N LYS A 129 -5.67 17.15 3.94
CA LYS A 129 -6.93 17.80 3.52
C LYS A 129 -8.10 16.83 3.52
N ILE A 130 -7.89 15.61 3.00
CA ILE A 130 -8.90 14.56 2.98
C ILE A 130 -9.26 14.14 4.41
N ARG A 131 -8.26 13.93 5.27
CA ARG A 131 -8.48 13.61 6.68
C ARG A 131 -9.41 14.61 7.38
N ALA A 132 -9.12 15.89 7.21
CA ALA A 132 -9.95 16.97 7.78
C ALA A 132 -11.38 16.94 7.21
N TYR A 133 -11.54 16.73 5.91
CA TYR A 133 -12.87 16.65 5.29
C TYR A 133 -13.69 15.45 5.77
N LEU A 134 -13.04 14.28 5.87
CA LEU A 134 -13.67 13.05 6.33
C LEU A 134 -13.92 13.01 7.85
N ASN A 135 -13.27 13.90 8.60
CA ASN A 135 -13.27 13.94 10.06
C ASN A 135 -12.81 12.59 10.67
N VAL A 136 -11.67 12.07 10.21
CA VAL A 136 -11.12 10.77 10.63
C VAL A 136 -9.87 11.00 11.49
N ASP A 137 -10.05 11.20 12.79
CA ASP A 137 -8.96 11.55 13.71
C ASP A 137 -7.95 10.43 13.96
N LYS A 138 -8.37 9.17 13.81
CA LYS A 138 -7.51 7.99 13.91
C LYS A 138 -6.48 7.87 12.78
N ALA A 139 -6.70 8.55 11.64
CA ALA A 139 -5.75 8.60 10.54
C ALA A 139 -4.73 9.72 10.76
N ARG A 140 -3.44 9.40 10.65
CA ARG A 140 -2.34 10.37 10.73
C ARG A 140 -1.44 10.24 9.50
N PHE A 141 -0.90 11.38 9.03
CA PHE A 141 -0.04 11.42 7.85
C PHE A 141 1.20 12.25 8.12
N HIS A 142 2.38 11.68 7.83
CA HIS A 142 3.65 12.32 8.10
C HIS A 142 4.54 12.32 6.87
N LEU A 143 5.12 13.47 6.57
CA LEU A 143 6.20 13.64 5.60
C LEU A 143 7.49 13.17 6.27
N THR A 144 7.82 11.90 6.12
CA THR A 144 8.92 11.27 6.85
C THR A 144 9.38 9.98 6.17
N THR A 145 10.43 9.38 6.71
CA THR A 145 11.05 8.14 6.21
C THR A 145 10.85 6.98 7.17
N LEU A 146 11.03 5.75 6.69
CA LEU A 146 11.05 4.54 7.53
C LEU A 146 12.11 4.66 8.63
N GLU A 147 13.27 5.19 8.30
CA GLU A 147 14.37 5.39 9.25
C GLU A 147 13.99 6.28 10.42
N GLU A 148 13.39 7.43 10.11
CA GLU A 148 12.94 8.40 11.12
C GLU A 148 11.86 7.79 12.03
N VAL A 149 10.90 7.05 11.45
CA VAL A 149 9.88 6.34 12.24
C VAL A 149 10.52 5.31 13.18
N CYS A 150 11.52 4.55 12.71
CA CYS A 150 12.19 3.56 13.54
C CYS A 150 13.01 4.18 14.69
N ASN A 151 13.63 5.33 14.43
CA ASN A 151 14.47 6.02 15.43
C ASN A 151 13.63 6.74 16.48
N ASN A 152 12.45 7.23 16.10
CA ASN A 152 11.58 8.05 16.95
C ASN A 152 10.15 7.46 17.02
N ARG A 153 10.01 6.14 17.06
CA ARG A 153 8.73 5.41 16.92
C ARG A 153 7.63 5.90 17.86
N GLU A 154 7.98 6.34 19.06
CA GLU A 154 7.00 6.84 20.06
C GLU A 154 6.25 8.09 19.54
N ASN A 155 6.89 8.91 18.73
CA ASN A 155 6.27 10.08 18.11
C ASN A 155 5.23 9.71 17.04
N TYR A 156 5.29 8.46 16.55
CA TYR A 156 4.40 7.96 15.49
C TYR A 156 3.36 6.96 15.98
N GLY A 157 3.42 6.57 17.28
CA GLY A 157 2.46 5.66 17.90
C GLY A 157 3.04 4.31 18.34
N GLY A 158 4.36 4.19 18.39
CA GLY A 158 5.05 3.01 18.89
C GLY A 158 5.22 1.93 17.82
N THR A 159 4.71 0.74 18.08
CA THR A 159 4.66 -0.39 17.14
C THR A 159 3.27 -0.53 16.51
N PHE A 160 3.23 -1.11 15.32
CA PHE A 160 2.00 -1.30 14.56
C PHE A 160 1.68 -2.76 14.38
N GLN A 161 0.43 -3.15 14.58
CA GLN A 161 -0.03 -4.52 14.38
C GLN A 161 0.12 -4.94 12.91
N VAL A 162 -0.25 -4.06 11.97
CA VAL A 162 -0.10 -4.30 10.54
C VAL A 162 0.79 -3.22 9.93
N VAL A 163 1.82 -3.65 9.20
CA VAL A 163 2.64 -2.77 8.38
C VAL A 163 2.40 -3.11 6.90
N LEU A 164 2.01 -2.11 6.11
CA LEU A 164 1.89 -2.25 4.66
C LEU A 164 3.17 -1.75 3.98
N LEU A 165 3.72 -2.56 3.08
CA LEU A 165 4.84 -2.19 2.23
C LEU A 165 4.54 -2.62 0.79
N LEU A 166 3.79 -1.77 0.08
CA LEU A 166 3.15 -2.09 -1.20
C LEU A 166 3.75 -1.28 -2.34
N GLY A 167 4.68 -1.90 -3.08
CA GLY A 167 5.30 -1.28 -4.26
C GLY A 167 6.36 -0.21 -3.96
N THR A 168 6.78 -0.06 -2.70
CA THR A 168 7.71 0.99 -2.25
C THR A 168 9.11 0.44 -1.94
N TYR A 169 9.25 -0.86 -1.70
CA TYR A 169 10.48 -1.50 -1.23
C TYR A 169 11.74 -1.15 -2.04
N HIS A 170 11.64 -1.16 -3.36
CA HIS A 170 12.77 -0.82 -4.23
C HIS A 170 13.24 0.64 -4.09
N TYR A 171 12.36 1.54 -3.66
CA TYR A 171 12.76 2.92 -3.33
C TYR A 171 13.43 3.00 -1.95
N LEU A 172 13.08 2.13 -1.01
CA LEU A 172 13.83 2.02 0.24
C LEU A 172 15.23 1.52 -0.02
N PHE A 173 15.40 0.52 -0.90
CA PHE A 173 16.69 -0.08 -1.20
C PHE A 173 17.58 0.85 -2.03
N TRP A 174 17.09 1.36 -3.15
CA TRP A 174 17.89 2.09 -4.14
C TRP A 174 17.82 3.61 -4.02
N GLY A 175 16.93 4.13 -3.18
CA GLY A 175 16.56 5.54 -3.21
C GLY A 175 15.57 5.87 -4.32
N SER A 176 15.22 7.14 -4.44
CA SER A 176 14.29 7.67 -5.43
C SER A 176 14.64 9.09 -5.81
N ALA A 177 14.01 9.65 -6.86
CA ALA A 177 14.15 11.07 -7.21
C ALA A 177 13.72 12.04 -6.08
N LYS A 178 12.96 11.54 -5.09
CA LYS A 178 12.51 12.33 -3.92
C LYS A 178 13.40 12.14 -2.68
N ARG A 179 14.13 11.04 -2.65
CA ARG A 179 15.14 10.72 -1.64
C ARG A 179 16.25 9.94 -2.34
N ALA A 180 17.42 10.56 -2.51
CA ALA A 180 18.54 9.98 -3.26
C ALA A 180 19.13 8.74 -2.57
N ASP A 181 19.17 8.74 -1.22
CA ASP A 181 19.79 7.68 -0.45
C ASP A 181 18.80 6.53 -0.20
N GLY A 182 19.24 5.30 -0.47
CA GLY A 182 18.61 4.06 -0.11
C GLY A 182 19.37 3.36 1.02
N PHE A 183 18.77 2.31 1.59
CA PHE A 183 19.44 1.49 2.59
C PHE A 183 20.51 0.58 1.99
N GLU A 184 20.35 0.20 0.71
CA GLU A 184 21.26 -0.68 -0.04
C GLU A 184 21.50 -2.05 0.63
N SER A 185 20.60 -2.44 1.56
CA SER A 185 20.67 -3.68 2.32
C SER A 185 19.27 -4.21 2.63
N HIS A 186 19.01 -5.48 2.31
CA HIS A 186 17.78 -6.17 2.69
C HIS A 186 17.69 -6.32 4.22
N SER A 187 18.77 -6.75 4.87
CA SER A 187 18.81 -6.95 6.32
C SER A 187 18.48 -5.67 7.08
N GLU A 188 19.01 -4.53 6.65
CA GLU A 188 18.75 -3.24 7.30
C GLU A 188 17.27 -2.82 7.18
N ILE A 189 16.66 -2.96 6.00
CA ILE A 189 15.24 -2.64 5.82
C ILE A 189 14.36 -3.58 6.67
N LEU A 190 14.65 -4.89 6.62
CA LEU A 190 13.85 -5.91 7.29
C LEU A 190 13.97 -5.86 8.81
N SER A 191 15.16 -5.58 9.35
CA SER A 191 15.34 -5.32 10.77
C SER A 191 14.55 -4.10 11.27
N ARG A 192 14.48 -3.03 10.47
CA ARG A 192 13.66 -1.85 10.78
C ARG A 192 12.17 -2.18 10.76
N LEU A 193 11.71 -2.94 9.76
CA LEU A 193 10.32 -3.42 9.73
C LEU A 193 9.98 -4.27 10.96
N ALA A 194 10.88 -5.18 11.36
CA ALA A 194 10.70 -5.99 12.55
C ALA A 194 10.62 -5.16 13.85
N LYS A 195 11.35 -4.03 13.93
CA LYS A 195 11.31 -3.13 15.10
C LYS A 195 9.99 -2.40 15.25
N ILE A 196 9.31 -2.06 14.15
CA ILE A 196 8.07 -1.27 14.16
C ILE A 196 6.81 -2.12 13.98
N CYS A 197 6.94 -3.38 13.58
CA CYS A 197 5.85 -4.33 13.42
C CYS A 197 5.66 -5.14 14.70
N SER A 198 4.43 -5.31 15.19
CA SER A 198 4.13 -6.18 16.32
C SER A 198 3.49 -7.52 15.92
N ASP A 199 2.87 -7.65 14.74
CA ASP A 199 2.24 -8.89 14.28
C ASP A 199 2.64 -9.23 12.85
N ARG A 200 2.27 -8.41 11.85
CA ARG A 200 2.46 -8.78 10.45
C ARG A 200 2.84 -7.64 9.51
N VAL A 201 3.65 -7.97 8.52
CA VAL A 201 3.91 -7.13 7.36
C VAL A 201 3.19 -7.73 6.15
N ILE A 202 2.39 -6.91 5.44
CA ILE A 202 1.80 -7.27 4.15
C ILE A 202 2.66 -6.62 3.07
N PHE A 203 3.34 -7.47 2.33
CA PHE A 203 4.38 -7.07 1.42
C PHE A 203 4.05 -7.40 -0.04
N SER A 204 4.27 -6.44 -0.93
CA SER A 204 4.30 -6.71 -2.37
C SER A 204 5.25 -5.72 -3.04
N ALA A 205 6.28 -6.21 -3.71
CA ALA A 205 7.25 -5.36 -4.37
C ALA A 205 7.90 -6.02 -5.59
N ARG A 206 8.66 -5.19 -6.30
CA ARG A 206 9.52 -5.60 -7.42
C ARG A 206 10.88 -5.97 -6.85
N LEU A 207 11.16 -7.26 -6.73
CA LEU A 207 12.46 -7.77 -6.28
C LEU A 207 13.40 -8.12 -7.45
N GLU A 208 12.94 -7.94 -8.69
CA GLU A 208 13.74 -8.17 -9.90
C GLU A 208 14.10 -6.81 -10.53
N THR A 209 15.39 -6.56 -10.72
CA THR A 209 15.89 -5.28 -11.24
C THR A 209 15.40 -4.95 -12.66
N ASN A 210 15.21 -5.94 -13.53
CA ASN A 210 14.70 -5.77 -14.89
C ASN A 210 13.29 -5.20 -14.98
N ARG A 211 12.55 -5.17 -13.86
CA ARG A 211 11.19 -4.62 -13.75
C ARG A 211 11.13 -3.23 -13.10
N LEU A 212 12.27 -2.68 -12.74
CA LEU A 212 12.39 -1.36 -12.12
C LEU A 212 12.49 -0.25 -13.19
N SER A 213 12.53 1.01 -12.77
CA SER A 213 12.79 2.12 -13.68
C SER A 213 14.20 2.01 -14.28
N LYS A 214 14.40 2.59 -15.47
CA LYS A 214 15.73 2.55 -16.13
C LYS A 214 16.83 3.14 -15.27
N GLU A 215 16.53 4.18 -14.51
CA GLU A 215 17.45 4.81 -13.56
C GLU A 215 17.93 3.83 -12.50
N ILE A 216 16.99 3.10 -11.86
CA ILE A 216 17.33 2.08 -10.86
C ILE A 216 18.05 0.89 -11.52
N GLN A 217 17.63 0.47 -12.73
CA GLN A 217 18.32 -0.58 -13.47
C GLN A 217 19.79 -0.21 -13.74
N TYR A 218 20.05 1.03 -14.12
CA TYR A 218 21.41 1.52 -14.33
C TYR A 218 22.22 1.52 -13.02
N LYS A 219 21.66 2.02 -11.93
CA LYS A 219 22.30 1.98 -10.60
C LYS A 219 22.59 0.54 -10.17
N ALA A 220 21.61 -0.35 -10.29
CA ALA A 220 21.76 -1.76 -9.94
C ALA A 220 22.82 -2.48 -10.80
N ALA A 221 22.92 -2.18 -12.11
CA ALA A 221 23.95 -2.72 -12.97
C ALA A 221 25.36 -2.24 -12.64
N ARG A 222 25.48 -0.95 -12.27
CA ARG A 222 26.76 -0.36 -11.86
C ARG A 222 27.26 -0.95 -10.54
N ASP A 223 26.36 -1.17 -9.60
CA ASP A 223 26.66 -1.53 -8.20
C ASP A 223 26.38 -3.02 -7.93
N LYS A 224 26.22 -3.86 -8.96
CA LYS A 224 25.85 -5.30 -8.88
C LYS A 224 26.77 -6.14 -7.99
N ASP A 225 28.05 -5.78 -7.94
CA ASP A 225 29.06 -6.49 -7.15
C ASP A 225 29.07 -6.07 -5.67
N LYS A 226 28.34 -5.00 -5.33
CA LYS A 226 28.22 -4.50 -3.96
C LYS A 226 26.93 -4.91 -3.29
N TYR A 227 25.83 -5.00 -4.08
CA TYR A 227 24.49 -5.14 -3.54
C TYR A 227 23.72 -6.26 -4.24
N ALA A 228 23.33 -7.25 -3.47
CA ALA A 228 22.51 -8.36 -3.95
C ALA A 228 21.02 -8.02 -3.84
N TYR A 229 20.45 -7.35 -4.86
CA TYR A 229 19.01 -7.07 -4.93
C TYR A 229 18.31 -8.19 -5.69
N THR A 230 18.06 -9.30 -5.01
CA THR A 230 17.38 -10.48 -5.57
C THR A 230 16.26 -10.97 -4.66
N THR A 231 15.33 -11.73 -5.23
CA THR A 231 14.27 -12.38 -4.44
C THR A 231 14.86 -13.37 -3.42
N HIS A 232 15.93 -14.05 -3.76
CA HIS A 232 16.60 -15.02 -2.88
C HIS A 232 17.15 -14.33 -1.63
N GLU A 233 18.01 -13.34 -1.80
CA GLU A 233 18.59 -12.55 -0.71
C GLU A 233 17.53 -11.87 0.16
N PHE A 234 16.47 -11.35 -0.47
CA PHE A 234 15.35 -10.79 0.27
C PHE A 234 14.70 -11.82 1.19
N LEU A 235 14.41 -13.04 0.66
CA LEU A 235 13.75 -14.08 1.44
C LEU A 235 14.65 -14.59 2.58
N GLU A 236 15.93 -14.83 2.32
CA GLU A 236 16.89 -15.23 3.36
C GLU A 236 16.94 -14.22 4.51
N CYS A 237 17.10 -12.93 4.19
CA CYS A 237 17.09 -11.89 5.22
C CYS A 237 15.72 -11.74 5.91
N ALA A 238 14.61 -11.95 5.21
CA ALA A 238 13.28 -11.80 5.78
C ALA A 238 12.95 -12.95 6.74
N GLU A 239 13.42 -14.16 6.45
CA GLU A 239 13.26 -15.35 7.29
C GLU A 239 13.99 -15.24 8.63
N GLU A 240 14.92 -14.31 8.80
CA GLU A 240 15.51 -14.02 10.12
C GLU A 240 14.48 -13.43 11.10
N TYR A 241 13.52 -12.66 10.60
CA TYR A 241 12.58 -11.88 11.42
C TYR A 241 11.13 -12.33 11.32
N PHE A 242 10.76 -12.99 10.21
CA PHE A 242 9.39 -13.29 9.87
C PHE A 242 9.19 -14.71 9.37
N ASP A 243 8.01 -15.28 9.65
CA ASP A 243 7.49 -16.47 8.95
C ASP A 243 6.76 -16.01 7.68
N ILE A 244 7.23 -16.47 6.51
CA ILE A 244 6.81 -15.96 5.22
C ILE A 244 5.78 -16.87 4.57
N HIS A 245 4.61 -16.34 4.26
CA HIS A 245 3.53 -17.03 3.57
C HIS A 245 3.22 -16.35 2.23
N LYS A 246 3.16 -17.13 1.15
CA LYS A 246 2.70 -16.64 -0.16
C LYS A 246 1.19 -16.50 -0.14
N ALA A 247 0.71 -15.26 -0.26
CA ALA A 247 -0.72 -14.92 -0.23
C ALA A 247 -1.31 -14.65 -1.62
N GLY A 248 -0.55 -14.90 -2.70
CA GLY A 248 -1.01 -14.68 -4.07
C GLY A 248 -0.20 -13.60 -4.81
N TYR A 249 -0.90 -12.77 -5.58
CA TYR A 249 -0.28 -11.72 -6.40
C TYR A 249 -1.11 -10.44 -6.40
N LEU A 250 -0.43 -9.30 -6.37
CA LEU A 250 -1.01 -7.99 -6.70
C LEU A 250 -0.58 -7.60 -8.12
N GLY A 251 -1.47 -7.86 -9.08
CA GLY A 251 -1.13 -7.78 -10.50
C GLY A 251 -0.08 -8.86 -10.86
N ARG A 252 1.14 -8.44 -11.18
CA ARG A 252 2.24 -9.36 -11.53
C ARG A 252 3.28 -9.57 -10.42
N TYR A 253 3.10 -8.93 -9.25
CA TYR A 253 4.05 -9.01 -8.15
C TYR A 253 3.55 -9.94 -7.07
N PRO A 254 4.42 -10.75 -6.45
CA PRO A 254 4.02 -11.60 -5.34
C PRO A 254 3.47 -10.77 -4.19
N LEU A 255 2.42 -11.28 -3.56
CA LEU A 255 1.88 -10.80 -2.31
C LEU A 255 2.30 -11.76 -1.21
N LEU A 256 3.02 -11.26 -0.23
CA LEU A 256 3.50 -12.02 0.90
C LEU A 256 2.84 -11.53 2.19
N LEU A 257 2.45 -12.47 3.03
CA LEU A 257 2.15 -12.24 4.43
C LEU A 257 3.36 -12.67 5.25
N MET A 258 3.97 -11.74 5.95
CA MET A 258 5.17 -11.96 6.75
C MET A 258 4.78 -11.79 8.23
N LEU A 259 4.63 -12.90 8.95
CA LEU A 259 4.27 -12.92 10.37
C LEU A 259 5.53 -12.74 11.22
N LYS A 260 5.48 -11.84 12.18
CA LYS A 260 6.63 -11.57 13.05
C LYS A 260 6.94 -12.77 13.93
N LYS A 261 8.20 -13.21 13.97
CA LYS A 261 8.65 -14.27 14.85
C LYS A 261 8.71 -13.81 16.31
N GLY A 262 8.37 -14.72 17.23
CA GLY A 262 8.47 -14.47 18.67
C GLY A 262 7.35 -13.57 19.24
N CYS A 263 6.22 -13.48 18.53
CA CYS A 263 4.98 -12.89 19.05
C CYS A 263 4.11 -13.96 19.71
#